data_f4bec2c344a40a436475acd597dd2070
#
_entry.id   f4bec2c344a40a436475acd597dd2070
#
_cell.length_a   1.000
_cell.length_b   1.000
_cell.length_c   1.000
_cell.angle_alpha   90.00
_cell.angle_beta   90.00
_cell.angle_gamma   90.00
#
_symmetry.space_group_name_H-M   'P 1'
#
loop_
_entity.id
_entity.type
_entity.pdbx_description
1 polymer ?
#
loop_
_entity_poly.entity_id
_entity_poly.type
_entity_poly.pdbx_seq_one_letter_code
_entity_poly.pdbx_strand_id
1 'polypeptide(L)'
;GHRAGAKRLRPIAEACAELGVTSLTVFAFSTENWQRPNAEVGLLMDLMRHVMRTEIDYLHQQGVRLRVIGEREQFADDLQQMMADCEALTAQNTRLNLSVAVNFGGRWDIVNAAKQLAQQAVNGDLTVEDINEDRFSGALSLQGLPEPDLLIRTGGDYRISNFLLWDLAYTELYFTEAFWPDFDSAALQDAVATYARRGRRFGRRK
;
A
#
# COMPACT_ATOMS: atom_id res chain seq x y z
N GLY A 1 -1.03 20.32 -4.91
CA GLY A 1 -1.21 19.17 -4.01
C GLY A 1 -0.85 17.85 -4.68
N HIS A 2 -1.73 17.23 -5.46
CA HIS A 2 -1.60 15.83 -5.94
C HIS A 2 -0.35 15.57 -6.80
N ARG A 3 0.00 16.47 -7.75
CA ARG A 3 1.24 16.33 -8.56
C ARG A 3 2.51 16.40 -7.73
N ALA A 4 2.55 17.25 -6.72
CA ALA A 4 3.70 17.33 -5.80
C ALA A 4 3.80 16.06 -4.95
N GLY A 5 2.66 15.53 -4.49
CA GLY A 5 2.60 14.26 -3.77
C GLY A 5 3.10 13.08 -4.60
N ALA A 6 2.72 13.00 -5.88
CA ALA A 6 3.21 11.94 -6.77
C ALA A 6 4.74 12.00 -6.95
N LYS A 7 5.31 13.20 -7.11
CA LYS A 7 6.76 13.40 -7.22
C LYS A 7 7.53 13.00 -5.95
N ARG A 8 6.86 12.99 -4.80
CA ARG A 8 7.48 12.61 -3.52
C ARG A 8 7.73 11.11 -3.41
N LEU A 9 6.96 10.29 -4.14
CA LEU A 9 7.06 8.84 -4.05
C LEU A 9 8.45 8.31 -4.40
N ARG A 10 9.06 8.83 -5.48
CA ARG A 10 10.40 8.38 -5.94
C ARG A 10 11.47 8.54 -4.86
N PRO A 11 11.76 9.76 -4.32
CA PRO A 11 12.80 9.91 -3.29
C PRO A 11 12.49 9.12 -2.01
N ILE A 12 11.23 8.92 -1.65
CA ILE A 12 10.87 8.09 -0.49
C ILE A 12 11.14 6.62 -0.76
N ALA A 13 10.80 6.10 -1.95
CA ALA A 13 11.10 4.70 -2.31
C ALA A 13 12.62 4.43 -2.35
N GLU A 14 13.40 5.38 -2.88
CA GLU A 14 14.87 5.32 -2.86
C GLU A 14 15.41 5.28 -1.43
N ALA A 15 14.98 6.21 -0.58
CA ALA A 15 15.39 6.27 0.82
C ALA A 15 14.98 5.02 1.60
N CYS A 16 13.79 4.45 1.35
CA CYS A 16 13.37 3.17 1.92
C CYS A 16 14.34 2.05 1.54
N ALA A 17 14.69 1.92 0.25
CA ALA A 17 15.61 0.90 -0.22
C ALA A 17 17.04 1.08 0.37
N GLU A 18 17.51 2.31 0.52
CA GLU A 18 18.80 2.63 1.16
C GLU A 18 18.82 2.28 2.65
N LEU A 19 17.69 2.45 3.34
CA LEU A 19 17.51 2.08 4.76
C LEU A 19 17.30 0.57 4.97
N GLY A 20 17.28 -0.23 3.91
CA GLY A 20 17.06 -1.66 4.00
C GLY A 20 15.60 -2.06 4.22
N VAL A 21 14.65 -1.16 3.96
CA VAL A 21 13.22 -1.47 3.95
C VAL A 21 12.93 -2.38 2.77
N THR A 22 12.30 -3.52 3.02
CA THR A 22 11.98 -4.51 1.98
C THR A 22 10.62 -4.32 1.34
N SER A 23 9.70 -3.63 2.03
CA SER A 23 8.33 -3.41 1.55
C SER A 23 7.84 -2.01 1.95
N LEU A 24 7.35 -1.26 0.97
CA LEU A 24 6.71 0.04 1.14
C LEU A 24 5.29 -0.02 0.58
N THR A 25 4.30 0.32 1.39
CA THR A 25 2.91 0.46 0.92
C THR A 25 2.49 1.92 1.01
N VAL A 26 1.98 2.48 -0.08
CA VAL A 26 1.49 3.87 -0.14
C VAL A 26 0.01 3.91 -0.46
N PHE A 27 -0.72 4.81 0.20
CA PHE A 27 -2.15 5.02 0.00
C PHE A 27 -2.37 6.14 -1.02
N ALA A 28 -2.63 5.79 -2.27
CA ALA A 28 -2.76 6.76 -3.35
C ALA A 28 -4.21 7.20 -3.61
N PHE A 29 -5.19 6.28 -3.48
CA PHE A 29 -6.61 6.56 -3.72
C PHE A 29 -7.48 5.62 -2.90
N SER A 30 -8.29 6.16 -1.98
CA SER A 30 -9.20 5.36 -1.15
C SER A 30 -10.56 5.15 -1.82
N THR A 31 -11.32 4.15 -1.36
CA THR A 31 -12.71 3.92 -1.79
C THR A 31 -13.60 5.14 -1.58
N GLU A 32 -13.35 5.91 -0.52
CA GLU A 32 -14.10 7.13 -0.21
C GLU A 32 -13.80 8.28 -1.18
N ASN A 33 -12.68 8.25 -1.90
CA ASN A 33 -12.30 9.32 -2.83
C ASN A 33 -13.20 9.39 -4.07
N TRP A 34 -13.96 8.33 -4.40
CA TRP A 34 -14.97 8.39 -5.45
C TRP A 34 -16.11 9.39 -5.15
N GLN A 35 -16.31 9.76 -3.88
CA GLN A 35 -17.31 10.75 -3.48
C GLN A 35 -16.87 12.20 -3.75
N ARG A 36 -15.63 12.42 -4.21
CA ARG A 36 -15.13 13.74 -4.59
C ARG A 36 -15.79 14.23 -5.89
N PRO A 37 -15.75 15.53 -6.19
CA PRO A 37 -16.26 16.05 -7.45
C PRO A 37 -15.63 15.31 -8.65
N ASN A 38 -16.45 14.98 -9.67
CA ASN A 38 -16.01 14.19 -10.83
C ASN A 38 -14.79 14.80 -11.55
N ALA A 39 -14.67 16.12 -11.60
CA ALA A 39 -13.51 16.80 -12.17
C ALA A 39 -12.22 16.50 -11.39
N GLU A 40 -12.28 16.42 -10.06
CA GLU A 40 -11.13 16.07 -9.22
C GLU A 40 -10.75 14.59 -9.41
N VAL A 41 -11.75 13.70 -9.44
CA VAL A 41 -11.51 12.26 -9.71
C VAL A 41 -10.86 12.08 -11.08
N GLY A 42 -11.34 12.75 -12.12
CA GLY A 42 -10.75 12.72 -13.46
C GLY A 42 -9.28 13.15 -13.45
N LEU A 43 -8.95 14.25 -12.78
CA LEU A 43 -7.56 14.71 -12.63
C LEU A 43 -6.67 13.71 -11.90
N LEU A 44 -7.20 12.98 -10.90
CA LEU A 44 -6.47 11.93 -10.21
C LEU A 44 -6.20 10.71 -11.11
N MET A 45 -7.17 10.32 -11.94
CA MET A 45 -6.99 9.25 -12.92
C MET A 45 -5.93 9.61 -13.96
N ASP A 46 -5.95 10.84 -14.47
CA ASP A 46 -4.94 11.32 -15.43
C ASP A 46 -3.55 11.42 -14.79
N LEU A 47 -3.47 11.84 -13.54
CA LEU A 47 -2.21 11.83 -12.80
C LEU A 47 -1.67 10.41 -12.61
N MET A 48 -2.54 9.45 -12.30
CA MET A 48 -2.16 8.04 -12.16
C MET A 48 -1.60 7.48 -13.47
N ARG A 49 -2.27 7.74 -14.61
CA ARG A 49 -1.75 7.39 -15.95
C ARG A 49 -0.39 8.02 -16.22
N HIS A 50 -0.26 9.30 -15.89
CA HIS A 50 0.99 10.03 -16.11
C HIS A 50 2.13 9.41 -15.28
N VAL A 51 1.93 9.17 -14.00
CA VAL A 51 2.94 8.60 -13.09
C VAL A 51 3.35 7.21 -13.56
N MET A 52 2.40 6.34 -13.91
CA MET A 52 2.71 5.01 -14.42
C MET A 52 3.56 5.05 -15.69
N ARG A 53 3.28 5.97 -16.62
CA ARG A 53 4.06 6.12 -17.86
C ARG A 53 5.46 6.68 -17.64
N THR A 54 5.63 7.57 -16.67
CA THR A 54 6.90 8.31 -16.49
C THR A 54 7.83 7.67 -15.48
N GLU A 55 7.29 6.94 -14.50
CA GLU A 55 8.08 6.41 -13.39
C GLU A 55 8.40 4.92 -13.53
N ILE A 56 7.66 4.17 -14.35
CA ILE A 56 7.77 2.70 -14.36
C ILE A 56 9.15 2.22 -14.80
N ASP A 57 9.72 2.80 -15.86
CA ASP A 57 11.03 2.41 -16.37
C ASP A 57 12.12 2.68 -15.33
N TYR A 58 12.02 3.81 -14.64
CA TYR A 58 12.93 4.15 -13.55
C TYR A 58 12.81 3.15 -12.39
N LEU A 59 11.59 2.86 -11.92
CA LEU A 59 11.36 1.89 -10.85
C LEU A 59 11.90 0.50 -11.22
N HIS A 60 11.69 0.09 -12.47
CA HIS A 60 12.23 -1.17 -12.99
C HIS A 60 13.76 -1.19 -12.96
N GLN A 61 14.43 -0.14 -13.45
CA GLN A 61 15.88 -0.01 -13.42
C GLN A 61 16.46 0.00 -11.99
N GLN A 62 15.70 0.53 -11.03
CA GLN A 62 16.08 0.51 -9.61
C GLN A 62 15.79 -0.81 -8.90
N GLY A 63 15.28 -1.81 -9.60
CA GLY A 63 14.95 -3.12 -9.02
C GLY A 63 13.73 -3.11 -8.10
N VAL A 64 12.83 -2.13 -8.25
CA VAL A 64 11.58 -2.03 -7.49
C VAL A 64 10.52 -2.89 -8.13
N ARG A 65 9.88 -3.77 -7.35
CA ARG A 65 8.72 -4.57 -7.77
C ARG A 65 7.45 -3.81 -7.43
N LEU A 66 6.69 -3.42 -8.44
CA LEU A 66 5.40 -2.76 -8.25
C LEU A 66 4.29 -3.79 -8.04
N ARG A 67 3.39 -3.51 -7.10
CA ARG A 67 2.11 -4.15 -6.91
C ARG A 67 1.03 -3.08 -6.76
N VAL A 68 -0.07 -3.20 -7.47
CA VAL A 68 -1.23 -2.33 -7.30
C VAL A 68 -2.29 -3.11 -6.53
N ILE A 69 -2.71 -2.60 -5.37
CA ILE A 69 -3.72 -3.24 -4.51
C ILE A 69 -5.00 -2.41 -4.45
N GLY A 70 -6.14 -3.08 -4.32
CA GLY A 70 -7.47 -2.48 -4.28
C GLY A 70 -8.36 -2.96 -5.43
N GLU A 71 -9.58 -2.45 -5.49
CA GLU A 71 -10.58 -2.86 -6.48
C GLU A 71 -10.33 -2.18 -7.83
N ARG A 72 -10.03 -2.97 -8.86
CA ARG A 72 -9.63 -2.45 -10.19
C ARG A 72 -10.79 -2.28 -11.14
N GLU A 73 -11.88 -3.00 -10.94
CA GLU A 73 -13.01 -3.08 -11.89
C GLU A 73 -13.70 -1.73 -12.14
N GLN A 74 -13.59 -0.79 -11.20
CA GLN A 74 -14.16 0.56 -11.34
C GLN A 74 -13.31 1.51 -12.20
N PHE A 75 -12.05 1.14 -12.49
CA PHE A 75 -11.20 1.94 -13.37
C PHE A 75 -11.49 1.65 -14.84
N ALA A 76 -11.22 2.61 -15.70
CA ALA A 76 -11.30 2.42 -17.15
C ALA A 76 -10.29 1.34 -17.61
N ASP A 77 -10.67 0.57 -18.65
CA ASP A 77 -9.91 -0.58 -19.13
C ASP A 77 -8.45 -0.25 -19.48
N ASP A 78 -8.19 0.92 -20.05
CA ASP A 78 -6.84 1.39 -20.35
C ASP A 78 -5.95 1.53 -19.10
N LEU A 79 -6.54 1.99 -18.00
CA LEU A 79 -5.83 2.14 -16.74
C LEU A 79 -5.60 0.78 -16.06
N GLN A 80 -6.59 -0.12 -16.12
CA GLN A 80 -6.44 -1.49 -15.64
C GLN A 80 -5.32 -2.23 -16.37
N GLN A 81 -5.28 -2.12 -17.71
CA GLN A 81 -4.23 -2.73 -18.53
C GLN A 81 -2.86 -2.13 -18.19
N MET A 82 -2.76 -0.81 -18.03
CA MET A 82 -1.51 -0.14 -17.65
C MET A 82 -0.99 -0.62 -16.29
N MET A 83 -1.88 -0.82 -15.30
CA MET A 83 -1.50 -1.40 -14.01
C MET A 83 -0.90 -2.79 -14.18
N ALA A 84 -1.56 -3.65 -14.97
CA ALA A 84 -1.11 -5.01 -15.23
C ALA A 84 0.25 -5.04 -15.95
N ASP A 85 0.45 -4.19 -16.96
CA ASP A 85 1.70 -4.08 -17.71
C ASP A 85 2.87 -3.63 -16.81
N CYS A 86 2.63 -2.65 -15.93
CA CYS A 86 3.62 -2.17 -14.95
C CYS A 86 4.02 -3.26 -13.94
N GLU A 87 3.05 -4.01 -13.45
CA GLU A 87 3.31 -5.14 -12.54
C GLU A 87 4.09 -6.26 -13.25
N ALA A 88 3.71 -6.60 -14.49
CA ALA A 88 4.40 -7.62 -15.30
C ALA A 88 5.86 -7.21 -15.56
N LEU A 89 6.11 -5.96 -15.97
CA LEU A 89 7.46 -5.44 -16.22
C LEU A 89 8.37 -5.57 -14.99
N THR A 90 7.83 -5.32 -13.80
CA THR A 90 8.61 -5.26 -12.55
C THR A 90 8.57 -6.55 -11.74
N ALA A 91 7.89 -7.60 -12.22
CA ALA A 91 7.58 -8.82 -11.46
C ALA A 91 8.81 -9.55 -10.91
N GLN A 92 9.96 -9.48 -11.59
CA GLN A 92 11.19 -10.15 -11.21
C GLN A 92 12.13 -9.28 -10.34
N ASN A 93 11.73 -8.05 -10.05
CA ASN A 93 12.52 -7.16 -9.21
C ASN A 93 12.44 -7.57 -7.73
N THR A 94 13.54 -7.36 -6.99
CA THR A 94 13.68 -7.87 -5.62
C THR A 94 14.23 -6.86 -4.61
N ARG A 95 14.62 -5.65 -5.06
CA ARG A 95 15.25 -4.66 -4.17
C ARG A 95 14.26 -4.03 -3.19
N LEU A 96 13.04 -3.72 -3.65
CA LEU A 96 11.97 -3.15 -2.84
C LEU A 96 10.62 -3.62 -3.40
N ASN A 97 9.71 -4.09 -2.56
CA ASN A 97 8.31 -4.28 -2.92
C ASN A 97 7.56 -2.96 -2.67
N LEU A 98 7.07 -2.33 -3.74
CA LEU A 98 6.24 -1.13 -3.66
C LEU A 98 4.79 -1.50 -3.93
N SER A 99 3.96 -1.47 -2.90
CA SER A 99 2.51 -1.65 -3.03
C SER A 99 1.83 -0.28 -3.08
N VAL A 100 1.06 -0.02 -4.15
CA VAL A 100 0.29 1.22 -4.31
C VAL A 100 -1.18 0.89 -4.15
N ALA A 101 -1.79 1.39 -3.05
CA ALA A 101 -3.19 1.18 -2.75
C ALA A 101 -4.05 2.20 -3.52
N VAL A 102 -4.86 1.71 -4.47
CA VAL A 102 -5.77 2.49 -5.31
C VAL A 102 -7.16 1.87 -5.27
N ASN A 103 -8.19 2.70 -5.11
CA ASN A 103 -9.54 2.24 -4.82
C ASN A 103 -9.54 1.20 -3.70
N PHE A 104 -8.79 1.50 -2.66
CA PHE A 104 -8.54 0.60 -1.54
C PHE A 104 -9.23 1.10 -0.27
N GLY A 105 -9.68 0.16 0.55
CA GLY A 105 -10.12 0.38 1.92
C GLY A 105 -9.99 -0.91 2.70
N GLY A 106 -9.49 -0.86 3.94
CA GLY A 106 -9.27 -2.05 4.75
C GLY A 106 -10.55 -2.84 5.02
N ARG A 107 -11.70 -2.16 5.12
CA ARG A 107 -13.01 -2.84 5.22
C ARG A 107 -13.36 -3.60 3.94
N TRP A 108 -13.09 -2.98 2.77
CA TRP A 108 -13.28 -3.64 1.48
C TRP A 108 -12.37 -4.88 1.37
N ASP A 109 -11.11 -4.74 1.74
CA ASP A 109 -10.12 -5.82 1.67
C ASP A 109 -10.52 -7.03 2.53
N ILE A 110 -10.96 -6.79 3.78
CA ILE A 110 -11.48 -7.82 4.67
C ILE A 110 -12.71 -8.53 4.07
N VAL A 111 -13.68 -7.77 3.55
CA VAL A 111 -14.89 -8.35 2.94
C VAL A 111 -14.53 -9.13 1.68
N ASN A 112 -13.59 -8.63 0.86
CA ASN A 112 -13.12 -9.32 -0.33
C ASN A 112 -12.41 -10.64 0.00
N ALA A 113 -11.54 -10.66 1.01
CA ALA A 113 -10.90 -11.87 1.51
C ALA A 113 -11.93 -12.90 2.00
N ALA A 114 -12.93 -12.45 2.78
CA ALA A 114 -14.01 -13.31 3.26
C ALA A 114 -14.81 -13.93 2.10
N LYS A 115 -15.13 -13.15 1.06
CA LYS A 115 -15.82 -13.64 -0.14
C LYS A 115 -14.99 -14.70 -0.89
N GLN A 116 -13.68 -14.48 -1.05
CA GLN A 116 -12.78 -15.43 -1.70
C GLN A 116 -12.75 -16.77 -0.95
N LEU A 117 -12.59 -16.73 0.38
CA LEU A 117 -12.57 -17.94 1.20
C LEU A 117 -13.93 -18.66 1.20
N ALA A 118 -15.05 -17.93 1.28
CA ALA A 118 -16.36 -18.50 1.17
C ALA A 118 -16.59 -19.19 -0.19
N GLN A 119 -16.12 -18.57 -1.29
CA GLN A 119 -16.22 -19.17 -2.62
C GLN A 119 -15.38 -20.44 -2.75
N GLN A 120 -14.16 -20.47 -2.17
CA GLN A 120 -13.34 -21.68 -2.11
C GLN A 120 -14.01 -22.80 -1.32
N ALA A 121 -14.68 -22.46 -0.20
CA ALA A 121 -15.45 -23.44 0.58
C ALA A 121 -16.65 -23.99 -0.21
N VAL A 122 -17.38 -23.14 -0.92
CA VAL A 122 -18.49 -23.57 -1.80
C VAL A 122 -18.01 -24.47 -2.93
N ASN A 123 -16.85 -24.18 -3.50
CA ASN A 123 -16.24 -25.00 -4.55
C ASN A 123 -15.67 -26.33 -4.04
N GLY A 124 -15.55 -26.53 -2.71
CA GLY A 124 -14.92 -27.70 -2.10
C GLY A 124 -13.38 -27.65 -2.07
N ASP A 125 -12.77 -26.50 -2.36
CA ASP A 125 -11.31 -26.32 -2.34
C ASP A 125 -10.77 -26.21 -0.90
N LEU A 126 -11.62 -25.88 0.07
CA LEU A 126 -11.33 -25.85 1.51
C LEU A 126 -12.59 -26.12 2.34
N THR A 127 -12.42 -26.49 3.62
CA THR A 127 -13.52 -26.59 4.58
C THR A 127 -13.60 -25.31 5.44
N VAL A 128 -14.73 -25.14 6.16
CA VAL A 128 -14.86 -24.00 7.09
C VAL A 128 -13.80 -24.06 8.20
N GLU A 129 -13.43 -25.27 8.63
CA GLU A 129 -12.41 -25.54 9.65
C GLU A 129 -11.01 -25.15 9.20
N ASP A 130 -10.75 -25.09 7.89
CA ASP A 130 -9.47 -24.63 7.32
C ASP A 130 -9.31 -23.09 7.36
N ILE A 131 -10.40 -22.35 7.61
CA ILE A 131 -10.37 -20.89 7.68
C ILE A 131 -9.83 -20.48 9.06
N ASN A 132 -8.57 -20.05 9.06
CA ASN A 132 -7.85 -19.52 10.22
C ASN A 132 -7.19 -18.18 9.89
N GLU A 133 -6.50 -17.56 10.86
CA GLU A 133 -5.86 -16.25 10.67
C GLU A 133 -4.83 -16.26 9.52
N ASP A 134 -4.01 -17.30 9.41
CA ASP A 134 -3.01 -17.43 8.34
C ASP A 134 -3.67 -17.52 6.96
N ARG A 135 -4.70 -18.33 6.84
CA ARG A 135 -5.47 -18.48 5.60
C ARG A 135 -6.19 -17.19 5.23
N PHE A 136 -6.72 -16.48 6.22
CA PHE A 136 -7.37 -15.19 6.02
C PHE A 136 -6.37 -14.12 5.57
N SER A 137 -5.21 -14.01 6.23
CA SER A 137 -4.12 -13.12 5.84
C SER A 137 -3.63 -13.43 4.42
N GLY A 138 -3.58 -14.71 4.03
CA GLY A 138 -3.26 -15.16 2.67
C GLY A 138 -4.29 -14.79 1.60
N ALA A 139 -5.48 -14.31 1.97
CA ALA A 139 -6.51 -13.82 1.06
C ALA A 139 -6.58 -12.28 0.97
N LEU A 140 -5.84 -11.56 1.83
CA LEU A 140 -5.76 -10.11 1.81
C LEU A 140 -4.84 -9.58 0.71
N SER A 141 -4.96 -8.29 0.39
CA SER A 141 -4.22 -7.64 -0.70
C SER A 141 -2.69 -7.65 -0.51
N LEU A 142 -2.20 -7.65 0.73
CA LEU A 142 -0.76 -7.72 1.04
C LEU A 142 -0.20 -9.14 1.15
N GLN A 143 -0.96 -10.16 0.77
CA GLN A 143 -0.53 -11.56 0.83
C GLN A 143 0.90 -11.77 0.29
N GLY A 144 1.69 -12.58 1.00
CA GLY A 144 3.06 -12.90 0.63
C GLY A 144 4.09 -11.80 0.94
N LEU A 145 3.66 -10.69 1.54
CA LEU A 145 4.54 -9.67 2.12
C LEU A 145 4.54 -9.80 3.66
N PRO A 146 5.60 -9.35 4.33
CA PRO A 146 5.59 -9.27 5.79
C PRO A 146 4.58 -8.24 6.28
N GLU A 147 4.04 -8.46 7.48
CA GLU A 147 3.21 -7.45 8.15
C GLU A 147 3.97 -6.12 8.29
N PRO A 148 3.29 -4.96 8.14
CA PRO A 148 3.92 -3.66 8.29
C PRO A 148 4.47 -3.46 9.69
N ASP A 149 5.73 -3.05 9.80
CA ASP A 149 6.37 -2.71 11.06
C ASP A 149 6.03 -1.29 11.52
N LEU A 150 5.88 -0.37 10.59
CA LEU A 150 5.69 1.06 10.85
C LEU A 150 4.64 1.65 9.90
N LEU A 151 3.62 2.29 10.43
CA LEU A 151 2.72 3.19 9.71
C LEU A 151 3.16 4.64 9.95
N ILE A 152 3.40 5.37 8.86
CA ILE A 152 3.64 6.81 8.91
C ILE A 152 2.40 7.53 8.37
N ARG A 153 1.76 8.35 9.19
CA ARG A 153 0.66 9.22 8.79
C ARG A 153 1.11 10.68 8.80
N THR A 154 1.08 11.30 7.62
CA THR A 154 1.39 12.72 7.38
C THR A 154 0.13 13.58 7.41
N GLY A 155 0.28 14.90 7.58
CA GLY A 155 -0.80 15.88 7.49
C GLY A 155 -1.54 16.18 8.79
N GLY A 156 -0.99 15.81 9.95
CA GLY A 156 -1.52 16.19 11.26
C GLY A 156 -2.77 15.44 11.72
N ASP A 157 -3.20 14.41 11.00
CA ASP A 157 -4.34 13.57 11.38
C ASP A 157 -3.89 12.34 12.18
N TYR A 158 -4.55 12.09 13.32
CA TYR A 158 -4.25 10.99 14.25
C TYR A 158 -5.24 9.83 14.09
N ARG A 159 -5.37 9.30 12.88
CA ARG A 159 -6.26 8.18 12.51
C ARG A 159 -5.70 7.40 11.34
N ILE A 160 -6.06 6.12 11.18
CA ILE A 160 -5.61 5.27 10.07
C ILE A 160 -6.52 5.35 8.83
N SER A 161 -7.69 5.96 8.94
CA SER A 161 -8.63 6.25 7.83
C SER A 161 -8.90 5.07 6.92
N ASN A 162 -9.33 3.93 7.49
CA ASN A 162 -9.69 2.75 6.73
C ASN A 162 -8.54 2.20 5.84
N PHE A 163 -7.28 2.46 6.20
CA PHE A 163 -6.14 1.84 5.52
C PHE A 163 -6.01 0.36 5.95
N LEU A 164 -4.94 -0.29 5.90
CA LEU A 164 -4.62 -1.70 6.14
C LEU A 164 -5.11 -2.24 7.51
N LEU A 165 -6.44 -2.34 7.72
CA LEU A 165 -7.03 -2.59 9.05
C LEU A 165 -6.56 -3.90 9.70
N TRP A 166 -6.44 -4.97 8.92
CA TRP A 166 -5.98 -6.26 9.42
C TRP A 166 -4.48 -6.24 9.70
N ASP A 167 -3.71 -5.78 8.72
CA ASP A 167 -2.25 -5.86 8.74
C ASP A 167 -1.60 -4.93 9.79
N LEU A 168 -2.33 -3.89 10.24
CA LEU A 168 -1.83 -2.90 11.23
C LEU A 168 -2.02 -3.34 12.69
N ALA A 169 -2.47 -4.57 12.97
CA ALA A 169 -2.81 -5.03 14.32
C ALA A 169 -1.66 -4.85 15.34
N TYR A 170 -0.42 -5.03 14.92
CA TYR A 170 0.79 -4.89 15.77
C TYR A 170 1.79 -3.85 15.24
N THR A 171 1.34 -2.99 14.31
CA THR A 171 2.16 -1.98 13.66
C THR A 171 2.40 -0.79 14.60
N GLU A 172 3.63 -0.29 14.66
CA GLU A 172 3.95 0.97 15.33
C GLU A 172 3.42 2.16 14.52
N LEU A 173 2.79 3.10 15.20
CA LEU A 173 2.20 4.27 14.57
C LEU A 173 3.08 5.51 14.76
N TYR A 174 3.38 6.21 13.67
CA TYR A 174 4.10 7.48 13.65
C TYR A 174 3.24 8.54 12.95
N PHE A 175 2.91 9.61 13.67
CA PHE A 175 2.12 10.73 13.16
C PHE A 175 2.99 11.97 13.05
N THR A 176 2.84 12.74 11.96
CA THR A 176 3.57 13.99 11.74
C THR A 176 2.67 15.06 11.14
N GLU A 177 2.90 16.32 11.55
CA GLU A 177 2.22 17.51 11.01
C GLU A 177 2.64 17.82 9.55
N ALA A 178 3.83 17.34 9.12
CA ALA A 178 4.30 17.56 7.76
C ALA A 178 3.31 16.98 6.75
N PHE A 179 2.96 17.75 5.71
CA PHE A 179 2.19 17.22 4.60
C PHE A 179 3.02 16.27 3.73
N TRP A 180 2.35 15.32 3.07
CA TRP A 180 3.04 14.33 2.24
C TRP A 180 4.02 14.93 1.21
N PRO A 181 3.71 16.03 0.48
CA PRO A 181 4.67 16.65 -0.41
C PRO A 181 5.95 17.16 0.26
N ASP A 182 5.88 17.50 1.55
CA ASP A 182 6.97 18.04 2.35
C ASP A 182 7.72 16.97 3.16
N PHE A 183 7.15 15.75 3.23
CA PHE A 183 7.76 14.62 3.93
C PHE A 183 8.91 14.05 3.09
N ASP A 184 10.13 14.44 3.44
CA ASP A 184 11.36 14.10 2.71
C ASP A 184 12.09 12.87 3.30
N SER A 185 13.24 12.54 2.72
CA SER A 185 14.07 11.42 3.18
C SER A 185 14.61 11.63 4.60
N ALA A 186 14.86 12.87 5.03
CA ALA A 186 15.28 13.16 6.40
C ALA A 186 14.15 12.89 7.40
N ALA A 187 12.92 13.30 7.07
CA ALA A 187 11.74 13.00 7.88
C ALA A 187 11.45 11.48 7.95
N LEU A 188 11.67 10.75 6.84
CA LEU A 188 11.59 9.29 6.85
C LEU A 188 12.65 8.66 7.77
N GLN A 189 13.90 9.11 7.69
CA GLN A 189 14.98 8.63 8.56
C GLN A 189 14.65 8.86 10.04
N ASP A 190 14.08 10.02 10.40
CA ASP A 190 13.65 10.31 11.78
C ASP A 190 12.53 9.38 12.24
N ALA A 191 11.54 9.12 11.37
CA ALA A 191 10.46 8.18 11.67
C ALA A 191 11.00 6.76 11.92
N VAL A 192 11.91 6.27 11.05
CA VAL A 192 12.58 4.97 11.19
C VAL A 192 13.45 4.90 12.44
N ALA A 193 14.21 5.97 12.74
CA ALA A 193 15.02 6.05 13.96
C ALA A 193 14.14 6.04 15.22
N THR A 194 12.99 6.70 15.17
CA THR A 194 12.00 6.70 16.26
C THR A 194 11.42 5.31 16.46
N TYR A 195 11.06 4.61 15.38
CA TYR A 195 10.64 3.21 15.41
C TYR A 195 11.71 2.31 16.03
N ALA A 196 12.97 2.42 15.60
CA ALA A 196 14.08 1.60 16.10
C ALA A 196 14.33 1.76 17.61
N ARG A 197 14.02 2.94 18.18
CA ARG A 197 14.11 3.19 19.64
C ARG A 197 12.96 2.56 20.43
N ARG A 198 11.82 2.25 19.77
CA ARG A 198 10.66 1.62 20.42
C ARG A 198 10.89 0.10 20.47
N GLY A 199 11.11 -0.46 21.65
CA GLY A 199 11.26 -1.91 21.81
C GLY A 199 9.93 -2.63 21.59
N ARG A 200 9.81 -3.44 20.54
CA ARG A 200 8.65 -4.34 20.32
C ARG A 200 8.59 -5.38 21.46
N ARG A 201 7.47 -5.43 22.17
CA ARG A 201 7.29 -6.34 23.31
C ARG A 201 6.39 -7.53 23.00
N PHE A 202 5.61 -7.54 21.92
CA PHE A 202 4.66 -8.61 21.52
C PHE A 202 3.94 -9.26 22.72
N GLY A 203 3.44 -8.43 23.66
CA GLY A 203 2.79 -8.89 24.87
C GLY A 203 3.70 -9.56 25.92
N ARG A 204 5.02 -9.67 25.71
CA ARG A 204 5.96 -10.27 26.66
C ARG A 204 6.44 -9.21 27.67
N ARG A 205 6.28 -9.51 28.98
CA ARG A 205 6.97 -8.76 30.04
C ARG A 205 8.47 -9.12 30.02
N LYS A 206 9.35 -8.11 30.24
CA LYS A 206 10.72 -8.35 30.68
C LYS A 206 10.72 -8.99 32.05
#